data_83f2edccef40b972241d1de1ddb84259
#
_entry.id   83f2edccef40b972241d1de1ddb84259
#
_cell.length_a   1.000
_cell.length_b   1.000
_cell.length_c   1.000
_cell.angle_alpha   90.00
_cell.angle_beta   90.00
_cell.angle_gamma   90.00
#
_symmetry.space_group_name_H-M   'P 1'
#
loop_
_entity.id
_entity.type
_entity.pdbx_description
1 polymer ?
#
loop_
_entity_poly.entity_id
_entity_poly.type
_entity_poly.pdbx_seq_one_letter_code
_entity_poly.pdbx_strand_id
1 'polypeptide(L)'
;MKDPFTPNELKVAVIGGGTGSFTILSALKEHTSQIAAIVNMADDGGSTGVLRDELGTLPPGDVRQCMVALSDSKRLRDLFNYRFEEGSCSGHALGNILLSALEKSTGSFAEAVETASDILRINGTVIPATLDNVRLKMEWPAASYILNGERVIDANYFKHDPRKAGLSLLPKPTVNPMAVQAIEQADVVLIAPGDLYTSLGPLLVIDGIGDALRRTDAMVVYVCNLVTKDGQTNEFTVTDHAAEIERFGGGSFIDYVIYNNQQPDIQLAARYKKEKAFIVKADKEKLSKAHYESVGGSFLGHIVEHEVGDNIPATRSLIRHNADAITDTVIELYDTWIKREPSR
;
A
#
# COMPACT_ATOMS: atom_id res chain seq x y z
N MET A 1 -15.45 -29.21 12.97
CA MET A 1 -14.14 -29.30 12.36
C MET A 1 -14.29 -28.69 10.98
N LYS A 2 -13.74 -27.49 10.73
CA LYS A 2 -13.59 -26.99 9.37
C LYS A 2 -12.56 -27.91 8.69
N ASP A 3 -12.88 -28.37 7.48
CA ASP A 3 -11.97 -29.18 6.67
C ASP A 3 -10.61 -28.47 6.49
N PRO A 4 -9.51 -29.24 6.28
CA PRO A 4 -8.23 -28.65 6.01
C PRO A 4 -8.36 -27.74 4.79
N PHE A 5 -7.99 -26.51 4.99
CA PHE A 5 -8.14 -25.32 4.16
C PHE A 5 -7.74 -25.61 2.69
N THR A 6 -8.64 -25.37 1.76
CA THR A 6 -8.28 -25.24 0.34
C THR A 6 -7.74 -23.82 0.14
N PRO A 7 -6.49 -23.61 -0.28
CA PRO A 7 -5.87 -22.28 -0.41
C PRO A 7 -6.71 -21.25 -1.19
N ASN A 8 -7.56 -21.71 -2.08
CA ASN A 8 -8.43 -20.89 -2.93
C ASN A 8 -9.60 -20.21 -2.20
N GLU A 9 -9.82 -20.47 -0.90
CA GLU A 9 -10.95 -19.91 -0.13
C GLU A 9 -10.53 -18.79 0.84
N LEU A 10 -9.22 -18.55 1.03
CA LEU A 10 -8.70 -17.52 1.93
C LEU A 10 -9.10 -16.13 1.44
N LYS A 11 -9.89 -15.41 2.23
CA LYS A 11 -10.28 -14.04 1.95
C LYS A 11 -9.24 -13.08 2.50
N VAL A 12 -8.57 -12.35 1.63
CA VAL A 12 -7.52 -11.42 2.01
C VAL A 12 -7.89 -9.99 1.59
N ALA A 13 -7.98 -9.09 2.57
CA ALA A 13 -8.04 -7.67 2.30
C ALA A 13 -6.62 -7.09 2.37
N VAL A 14 -6.14 -6.50 1.26
CA VAL A 14 -4.83 -5.86 1.17
C VAL A 14 -5.00 -4.35 1.21
N ILE A 15 -4.46 -3.70 2.23
CA ILE A 15 -4.52 -2.23 2.40
C ILE A 15 -3.20 -1.62 1.95
N GLY A 16 -3.27 -0.66 1.02
CA GLY A 16 -2.09 0.06 0.56
C GLY A 16 -2.29 0.74 -0.79
N GLY A 17 -1.19 1.14 -1.40
CA GLY A 17 -1.14 1.78 -2.72
C GLY A 17 0.22 1.60 -3.36
N GLY A 18 0.32 1.90 -4.63
CA GLY A 18 1.60 1.92 -5.35
C GLY A 18 2.32 0.58 -5.42
N THR A 19 3.65 0.66 -5.40
CA THR A 19 4.53 -0.47 -5.70
C THR A 19 4.54 -1.57 -4.63
N GLY A 20 4.36 -1.22 -3.35
CA GLY A 20 4.34 -2.21 -2.27
C GLY A 20 3.14 -3.15 -2.39
N SER A 21 1.96 -2.58 -2.59
CA SER A 21 0.74 -3.37 -2.84
C SER A 21 0.85 -4.19 -4.13
N PHE A 22 1.38 -3.61 -5.22
CA PHE A 22 1.63 -4.34 -6.46
C PHE A 22 2.46 -5.61 -6.21
N THR A 23 3.54 -5.49 -5.45
CA THR A 23 4.44 -6.61 -5.17
C THR A 23 3.72 -7.73 -4.42
N ILE A 24 3.00 -7.40 -3.36
CA ILE A 24 2.25 -8.38 -2.54
C ILE A 24 1.10 -9.01 -3.33
N LEU A 25 0.28 -8.21 -4.01
CA LEU A 25 -0.86 -8.68 -4.78
C LEU A 25 -0.45 -9.62 -5.91
N SER A 26 0.71 -9.38 -6.55
CA SER A 26 1.24 -10.22 -7.63
C SER A 26 1.60 -11.64 -7.17
N ALA A 27 2.06 -11.81 -5.93
CA ALA A 27 2.32 -13.13 -5.36
C ALA A 27 1.04 -13.74 -4.78
N LEU A 28 0.25 -12.94 -4.07
CA LEU A 28 -0.93 -13.43 -3.35
C LEU A 28 -1.99 -14.06 -4.29
N LYS A 29 -2.15 -13.53 -5.51
CA LYS A 29 -3.11 -14.06 -6.49
C LYS A 29 -2.82 -15.51 -6.95
N GLU A 30 -1.58 -15.99 -6.76
CA GLU A 30 -1.23 -17.39 -7.05
C GLU A 30 -1.76 -18.34 -5.96
N HIS A 31 -2.17 -17.82 -4.81
CA HIS A 31 -2.65 -18.58 -3.66
C HIS A 31 -4.16 -18.48 -3.45
N THR A 32 -4.78 -17.34 -3.79
CA THR A 32 -6.23 -17.15 -3.66
C THR A 32 -6.76 -16.17 -4.69
N SER A 33 -8.01 -16.38 -5.11
CA SER A 33 -8.77 -15.41 -5.91
C SER A 33 -9.66 -14.48 -5.08
N GLN A 34 -9.78 -14.73 -3.77
CA GLN A 34 -10.63 -13.96 -2.85
C GLN A 34 -9.84 -12.75 -2.28
N ILE A 35 -9.34 -11.90 -3.17
CA ILE A 35 -8.52 -10.74 -2.81
C ILE A 35 -9.31 -9.45 -2.97
N ALA A 36 -9.33 -8.61 -1.93
CA ALA A 36 -9.82 -7.24 -1.98
C ALA A 36 -8.68 -6.26 -1.75
N ALA A 37 -8.25 -5.54 -2.79
CA ALA A 37 -7.22 -4.52 -2.69
C ALA A 37 -7.86 -3.15 -2.38
N ILE A 38 -7.67 -2.64 -1.17
CA ILE A 38 -8.17 -1.33 -0.70
C ILE A 38 -7.09 -0.28 -0.97
N VAL A 39 -7.41 0.68 -1.84
CA VAL A 39 -6.42 1.53 -2.50
C VAL A 39 -6.52 2.98 -2.04
N ASN A 40 -5.34 3.60 -1.82
CA ASN A 40 -5.22 5.02 -1.51
C ASN A 40 -5.73 5.91 -2.66
N MET A 41 -6.50 6.95 -2.29
CA MET A 41 -7.11 7.90 -3.22
C MET A 41 -6.58 9.35 -3.04
N ALA A 42 -5.48 9.52 -2.34
CA ALA A 42 -4.88 10.83 -2.11
C ALA A 42 -3.66 11.14 -3.01
N ASP A 43 -3.27 10.20 -3.91
CA ASP A 43 -2.14 10.38 -4.83
C ASP A 43 -2.37 11.60 -5.75
N ASP A 44 -1.39 12.49 -5.80
CA ASP A 44 -1.36 13.65 -6.71
C ASP A 44 -0.01 13.78 -7.43
N GLY A 45 0.77 12.70 -7.47
CA GLY A 45 2.07 12.65 -8.13
C GLY A 45 1.99 12.40 -9.65
N GLY A 46 2.99 12.85 -10.38
CA GLY A 46 3.23 12.53 -11.78
C GLY A 46 1.98 12.59 -12.69
N SER A 47 1.78 11.52 -13.46
CA SER A 47 0.64 11.38 -14.40
C SER A 47 -0.72 11.48 -13.69
N THR A 48 -0.83 10.95 -12.49
CA THR A 48 -2.07 11.00 -11.68
C THR A 48 -2.47 12.43 -11.37
N GLY A 49 -1.53 13.23 -10.86
CA GLY A 49 -1.79 14.62 -10.50
C GLY A 49 -2.20 15.47 -11.71
N VAL A 50 -1.55 15.27 -12.86
CA VAL A 50 -1.90 15.99 -14.10
C VAL A 50 -3.34 15.67 -14.53
N LEU A 51 -3.72 14.39 -14.59
CA LEU A 51 -5.08 13.98 -14.99
C LEU A 51 -6.14 14.49 -14.02
N ARG A 52 -5.84 14.48 -12.72
CA ARG A 52 -6.73 15.07 -11.70
C ARG A 52 -6.94 16.56 -11.92
N ASP A 53 -5.87 17.31 -12.17
CA ASP A 53 -5.91 18.77 -12.29
C ASP A 53 -6.54 19.22 -13.61
N GLU A 54 -6.27 18.53 -14.72
CA GLU A 54 -6.77 18.88 -16.03
C GLU A 54 -8.19 18.36 -16.32
N LEU A 55 -8.48 17.12 -15.89
CA LEU A 55 -9.76 16.46 -16.18
C LEU A 55 -10.73 16.47 -15.00
N GLY A 56 -10.27 16.76 -13.79
CA GLY A 56 -11.09 16.68 -12.57
C GLY A 56 -11.47 15.25 -12.20
N THR A 57 -10.69 14.25 -12.64
CA THR A 57 -10.91 12.83 -12.35
C THR A 57 -10.29 12.43 -11.02
N LEU A 58 -10.71 11.29 -10.46
CA LEU A 58 -10.08 10.70 -9.30
C LEU A 58 -8.69 10.11 -9.66
N PRO A 59 -7.79 9.90 -8.67
CA PRO A 59 -6.43 9.45 -8.92
C PRO A 59 -6.37 8.01 -9.43
N PRO A 60 -6.03 7.76 -10.71
CA PRO A 60 -6.07 6.42 -11.29
C PRO A 60 -4.82 5.59 -11.01
N GLY A 61 -3.72 6.21 -10.54
CA GLY A 61 -2.38 5.61 -10.54
C GLY A 61 -2.28 4.34 -9.72
N ASP A 62 -2.62 4.40 -8.43
CA ASP A 62 -2.54 3.27 -7.50
C ASP A 62 -3.60 2.21 -7.82
N VAL A 63 -4.81 2.64 -8.21
CA VAL A 63 -5.88 1.75 -8.66
C VAL A 63 -5.42 0.93 -9.86
N ARG A 64 -4.86 1.57 -10.88
CA ARG A 64 -4.28 0.89 -12.05
C ARG A 64 -3.20 -0.12 -11.65
N GLN A 65 -2.29 0.25 -10.73
CA GLN A 65 -1.22 -0.64 -10.30
C GLN A 65 -1.77 -1.90 -9.62
N CYS A 66 -2.77 -1.78 -8.75
CA CYS A 66 -3.42 -2.92 -8.12
C CYS A 66 -4.16 -3.81 -9.13
N MET A 67 -4.87 -3.21 -10.10
CA MET A 67 -5.51 -3.97 -11.17
C MET A 67 -4.50 -4.75 -12.02
N VAL A 68 -3.39 -4.11 -12.39
CA VAL A 68 -2.32 -4.76 -13.15
C VAL A 68 -1.70 -5.91 -12.37
N ALA A 69 -1.50 -5.77 -11.06
CA ALA A 69 -0.99 -6.83 -10.20
C ALA A 69 -1.91 -8.06 -10.19
N LEU A 70 -3.22 -7.84 -10.14
CA LEU A 70 -4.24 -8.90 -10.08
C LEU A 70 -4.61 -9.50 -11.44
N SER A 71 -4.19 -8.91 -12.56
CA SER A 71 -4.46 -9.44 -13.90
C SER A 71 -3.53 -10.61 -14.22
N ASP A 72 -4.08 -11.66 -14.85
CA ASP A 72 -3.30 -12.80 -15.35
C ASP A 72 -2.76 -12.60 -16.77
N SER A 73 -3.36 -11.67 -17.51
CA SER A 73 -2.97 -11.42 -18.88
C SER A 73 -1.72 -10.53 -18.98
N LYS A 74 -0.55 -11.12 -19.27
CA LYS A 74 0.68 -10.36 -19.48
C LYS A 74 0.49 -9.23 -20.52
N ARG A 75 -0.18 -9.51 -21.66
CA ARG A 75 -0.40 -8.50 -22.72
C ARG A 75 -1.22 -7.32 -22.23
N LEU A 76 -2.26 -7.57 -21.42
CA LEU A 76 -3.09 -6.49 -20.87
C LEU A 76 -2.33 -5.72 -19.79
N ARG A 77 -1.54 -6.40 -18.95
CA ARG A 77 -0.66 -5.73 -17.97
C ARG A 77 0.33 -4.80 -18.67
N ASP A 78 1.03 -5.30 -19.71
CA ASP A 78 1.99 -4.51 -20.49
C ASP A 78 1.30 -3.31 -21.16
N LEU A 79 0.09 -3.50 -21.71
CA LEU A 79 -0.70 -2.45 -22.33
C LEU A 79 -1.12 -1.37 -21.31
N PHE A 80 -1.64 -1.75 -20.13
CA PHE A 80 -2.06 -0.79 -19.10
C PHE A 80 -0.87 -0.04 -18.48
N ASN A 81 0.32 -0.67 -18.47
CA ASN A 81 1.55 -0.06 -17.99
C ASN A 81 2.26 0.76 -19.08
N TYR A 82 1.90 0.58 -20.36
CA TYR A 82 2.52 1.32 -21.44
C TYR A 82 2.45 2.82 -21.15
N ARG A 83 3.61 3.47 -21.20
CA ARG A 83 3.73 4.91 -20.98
C ARG A 83 4.11 5.59 -22.28
N PHE A 84 3.34 6.59 -22.64
CA PHE A 84 3.61 7.38 -23.83
C PHE A 84 4.91 8.19 -23.65
N GLU A 85 5.79 8.14 -24.63
CA GLU A 85 7.07 8.86 -24.61
C GLU A 85 6.99 10.19 -25.37
N GLU A 86 5.99 10.34 -26.26
CA GLU A 86 5.85 11.50 -27.16
C GLU A 86 4.39 11.95 -27.30
N GLY A 87 4.22 13.12 -27.92
CA GLY A 87 2.90 13.72 -28.17
C GLY A 87 2.25 14.29 -26.92
N SER A 88 0.97 14.65 -27.00
CA SER A 88 0.20 15.25 -25.91
C SER A 88 -0.03 14.30 -24.72
N CYS A 89 0.10 12.99 -24.94
CA CYS A 89 -0.02 11.98 -23.88
C CYS A 89 1.32 11.63 -23.24
N SER A 90 2.43 12.28 -23.63
CA SER A 90 3.77 11.99 -23.08
C SER A 90 3.77 12.01 -21.55
N GLY A 91 4.39 10.99 -20.95
CA GLY A 91 4.45 10.83 -19.49
C GLY A 91 3.25 10.13 -18.87
N HIS A 92 2.13 9.94 -19.59
CA HIS A 92 0.96 9.24 -19.08
C HIS A 92 1.00 7.74 -19.36
N ALA A 93 0.59 6.92 -18.39
CA ALA A 93 0.33 5.51 -18.65
C ALA A 93 -1.03 5.35 -19.34
N LEU A 94 -1.12 4.43 -20.32
CA LEU A 94 -2.38 4.19 -21.03
C LEU A 94 -3.51 3.83 -20.06
N GLY A 95 -3.25 2.98 -19.06
CA GLY A 95 -4.27 2.61 -18.09
C GLY A 95 -4.76 3.78 -17.25
N ASN A 96 -3.91 4.78 -16.95
CA ASN A 96 -4.36 6.01 -16.28
C ASN A 96 -5.30 6.82 -17.16
N ILE A 97 -4.96 6.97 -18.45
CA ILE A 97 -5.83 7.67 -19.42
C ILE A 97 -7.15 6.91 -19.58
N LEU A 98 -7.11 5.59 -19.67
CA LEU A 98 -8.30 4.77 -19.84
C LEU A 98 -9.25 4.88 -18.63
N LEU A 99 -8.74 4.78 -17.39
CA LEU A 99 -9.54 4.95 -16.18
C LEU A 99 -10.18 6.34 -16.13
N SER A 100 -9.41 7.39 -16.44
CA SER A 100 -9.97 8.76 -16.51
C SER A 100 -11.01 8.91 -17.61
N ALA A 101 -10.83 8.29 -18.77
CA ALA A 101 -11.81 8.31 -19.86
C ALA A 101 -13.09 7.56 -19.49
N LEU A 102 -12.97 6.40 -18.85
CA LEU A 102 -14.11 5.65 -18.35
C LEU A 102 -14.90 6.44 -17.30
N GLU A 103 -14.22 7.05 -16.33
CA GLU A 103 -14.88 7.93 -15.34
C GLU A 103 -15.63 9.09 -16.00
N LYS A 104 -15.02 9.74 -16.99
CA LYS A 104 -15.67 10.84 -17.73
C LYS A 104 -16.88 10.37 -18.54
N SER A 105 -16.83 9.18 -19.12
CA SER A 105 -17.91 8.65 -19.95
C SER A 105 -19.09 8.12 -19.14
N THR A 106 -18.83 7.51 -17.97
CA THR A 106 -19.87 6.94 -17.09
C THR A 106 -20.37 7.94 -16.06
N GLY A 107 -19.54 8.95 -15.72
CA GLY A 107 -19.79 9.87 -14.60
C GLY A 107 -19.49 9.24 -13.23
N SER A 108 -18.90 8.03 -13.18
CA SER A 108 -18.67 7.27 -11.95
C SER A 108 -17.28 6.61 -11.99
N PHE A 109 -16.43 6.94 -11.01
CA PHE A 109 -15.14 6.25 -10.88
C PHE A 109 -15.30 4.79 -10.46
N ALA A 110 -16.33 4.47 -9.68
CA ALA A 110 -16.63 3.08 -9.32
C ALA A 110 -16.93 2.23 -10.56
N GLU A 111 -17.77 2.72 -11.48
CA GLU A 111 -18.06 2.06 -12.75
C GLU A 111 -16.82 1.98 -13.66
N ALA A 112 -15.97 3.00 -13.63
CA ALA A 112 -14.69 3.00 -14.36
C ALA A 112 -13.77 1.87 -13.85
N VAL A 113 -13.70 1.70 -12.53
CA VAL A 113 -12.92 0.62 -11.88
C VAL A 113 -13.47 -0.75 -12.25
N GLU A 114 -14.78 -0.95 -12.19
CA GLU A 114 -15.44 -2.20 -12.56
C GLU A 114 -15.16 -2.55 -14.04
N THR A 115 -15.43 -1.61 -14.95
CA THR A 115 -15.20 -1.81 -16.39
C THR A 115 -13.73 -2.11 -16.70
N ALA A 116 -12.78 -1.40 -16.08
CA ALA A 116 -11.37 -1.65 -16.28
C ALA A 116 -10.95 -3.01 -15.70
N SER A 117 -11.57 -3.45 -14.60
CA SER A 117 -11.34 -4.77 -14.01
C SER A 117 -11.75 -5.90 -14.95
N ASP A 118 -12.90 -5.75 -15.60
CA ASP A 118 -13.38 -6.69 -16.61
C ASP A 118 -12.45 -6.76 -17.83
N ILE A 119 -12.01 -5.60 -18.33
CA ILE A 119 -11.04 -5.52 -19.44
C ILE A 119 -9.74 -6.25 -19.08
N LEU A 120 -9.21 -6.01 -17.88
CA LEU A 120 -7.97 -6.61 -17.40
C LEU A 120 -8.12 -8.06 -16.95
N ARG A 121 -9.35 -8.54 -16.77
CA ARG A 121 -9.66 -9.89 -16.23
C ARG A 121 -8.90 -10.13 -14.94
N ILE A 122 -9.13 -9.27 -13.94
CA ILE A 122 -8.43 -9.37 -12.67
C ILE A 122 -8.97 -10.53 -11.82
N ASN A 123 -8.09 -11.17 -11.05
CA ASN A 123 -8.43 -12.13 -10.00
C ASN A 123 -8.54 -11.37 -8.66
N GLY A 124 -9.76 -11.10 -8.22
CA GLY A 124 -10.05 -10.31 -7.03
C GLY A 124 -10.78 -9.00 -7.35
N THR A 125 -10.79 -8.09 -6.39
CA THR A 125 -11.49 -6.80 -6.47
C THR A 125 -10.56 -5.67 -6.08
N VAL A 126 -10.62 -4.54 -6.80
CA VAL A 126 -9.91 -3.31 -6.44
C VAL A 126 -10.92 -2.29 -5.94
N ILE A 127 -10.72 -1.83 -4.71
CA ILE A 127 -11.67 -0.98 -3.98
C ILE A 127 -10.99 0.35 -3.62
N PRO A 128 -11.37 1.47 -4.26
CA PRO A 128 -10.97 2.80 -3.79
C PRO A 128 -11.43 3.01 -2.35
N ALA A 129 -10.54 3.45 -1.45
CA ALA A 129 -10.88 3.66 -0.04
C ALA A 129 -11.95 4.75 0.17
N THR A 130 -12.00 5.69 -0.75
CA THR A 130 -13.05 6.73 -0.88
C THR A 130 -13.26 7.06 -2.35
N LEU A 131 -14.46 7.53 -2.68
CA LEU A 131 -14.79 8.08 -4.01
C LEU A 131 -14.83 9.61 -4.00
N ASP A 132 -14.42 10.22 -2.90
CA ASP A 132 -14.32 11.67 -2.79
C ASP A 132 -12.98 12.17 -3.35
N ASN A 133 -13.01 13.34 -4.01
CA ASN A 133 -11.78 13.99 -4.51
C ASN A 133 -11.08 14.72 -3.37
N VAL A 134 -10.11 14.06 -2.75
CA VAL A 134 -9.42 14.53 -1.54
C VAL A 134 -7.97 14.91 -1.82
N ARG A 135 -7.42 15.78 -0.99
CA ARG A 135 -5.99 16.14 -0.96
C ARG A 135 -5.43 15.88 0.43
N LEU A 136 -4.21 15.39 0.47
CA LEU A 136 -3.50 15.10 1.70
C LEU A 136 -3.02 16.39 2.36
N LYS A 137 -3.21 16.50 3.69
CA LYS A 137 -2.69 17.55 4.54
C LYS A 137 -1.91 16.95 5.69
N MET A 138 -0.72 17.44 5.95
CA MET A 138 0.08 17.11 7.11
C MET A 138 0.40 18.38 7.90
N GLU A 139 0.18 18.36 9.21
CA GLU A 139 0.36 19.56 10.04
C GLU A 139 1.03 19.26 11.38
N TRP A 140 1.84 20.21 11.82
CA TRP A 140 2.43 20.25 13.16
C TRP A 140 1.88 21.43 13.92
N PRO A 141 0.77 21.27 14.67
CA PRO A 141 0.07 22.38 15.32
C PRO A 141 0.97 23.22 16.24
N ALA A 142 1.84 22.55 17.04
CA ALA A 142 2.75 23.21 17.96
C ALA A 142 3.82 24.08 17.26
N ALA A 143 4.11 23.79 15.99
CA ALA A 143 5.09 24.54 15.18
C ALA A 143 4.42 25.48 14.16
N SER A 144 3.09 25.50 14.07
CA SER A 144 2.32 26.20 13.03
C SER A 144 2.83 25.90 11.61
N TYR A 145 3.25 24.66 11.36
CA TYR A 145 3.80 24.22 10.09
C TYR A 145 2.85 23.26 9.38
N ILE A 146 2.57 23.50 8.11
CA ILE A 146 1.59 22.77 7.32
C ILE A 146 2.20 22.43 5.95
N LEU A 147 1.97 21.21 5.49
CA LEU A 147 2.24 20.74 4.14
C LEU A 147 0.91 20.29 3.51
N ASN A 148 0.66 20.69 2.26
CA ASN A 148 -0.55 20.34 1.53
C ASN A 148 -0.17 19.64 0.21
N GLY A 149 -0.83 18.52 -0.08
CA GLY A 149 -0.62 17.69 -1.24
C GLY A 149 0.38 16.57 -0.98
N GLU A 150 0.06 15.40 -1.54
CA GLU A 150 0.87 14.18 -1.42
C GLU A 150 2.28 14.42 -1.96
N ARG A 151 2.41 14.95 -3.18
CA ARG A 151 3.70 15.24 -3.83
C ARG A 151 4.57 16.20 -3.02
N VAL A 152 3.95 17.19 -2.36
CA VAL A 152 4.69 18.15 -1.52
C VAL A 152 5.21 17.46 -0.27
N ILE A 153 4.40 16.60 0.35
CA ILE A 153 4.78 15.86 1.54
C ILE A 153 5.83 14.82 1.19
N ASP A 154 5.66 14.10 0.08
CA ASP A 154 6.59 13.07 -0.41
C ASP A 154 8.00 13.62 -0.65
N ALA A 155 8.11 14.79 -1.27
CA ALA A 155 9.37 15.44 -1.60
C ALA A 155 10.01 16.21 -0.44
N ASN A 156 9.33 16.33 0.73
CA ASN A 156 9.77 17.21 1.80
C ASN A 156 10.70 16.51 2.80
N TYR A 157 11.70 17.26 3.24
CA TYR A 157 12.49 16.93 4.45
C TYR A 157 11.79 17.53 5.65
N PHE A 158 11.27 16.69 6.54
CA PHE A 158 10.51 17.16 7.71
C PHE A 158 11.41 17.89 8.70
N LYS A 159 11.03 19.13 9.00
CA LYS A 159 11.76 19.97 9.96
C LYS A 159 11.43 19.64 11.41
N HIS A 160 10.38 18.89 11.63
CA HIS A 160 9.84 18.51 12.93
C HIS A 160 9.61 17.02 12.98
N ASP A 161 9.58 16.47 14.18
CA ASP A 161 9.32 15.03 14.40
C ASP A 161 7.97 14.63 13.77
N PRO A 162 7.96 13.75 12.75
CA PRO A 162 6.74 13.36 12.06
C PRO A 162 5.72 12.64 12.95
N ARG A 163 6.18 11.99 14.03
CA ARG A 163 5.31 11.33 15.02
C ARG A 163 4.39 12.32 15.77
N LYS A 164 4.70 13.62 15.70
CA LYS A 164 3.90 14.72 16.28
C LYS A 164 3.00 15.41 15.27
N ALA A 165 3.06 14.99 14.00
CA ALA A 165 2.23 15.55 12.96
C ALA A 165 0.82 14.95 13.00
N GLY A 166 -0.19 15.80 12.74
CA GLY A 166 -1.50 15.37 12.32
C GLY A 166 -1.53 15.11 10.82
N LEU A 167 -2.21 14.05 10.41
CA LEU A 167 -2.46 13.72 9.01
C LEU A 167 -3.97 13.75 8.77
N SER A 168 -4.40 14.35 7.68
CA SER A 168 -5.82 14.46 7.33
C SER A 168 -6.02 14.57 5.83
N LEU A 169 -7.25 14.31 5.39
CA LEU A 169 -7.68 14.48 4.00
C LEU A 169 -8.66 15.65 3.91
N LEU A 170 -8.52 16.47 2.90
CA LEU A 170 -9.37 17.64 2.64
C LEU A 170 -9.97 17.59 1.21
N PRO A 171 -11.29 17.74 1.08
CA PRO A 171 -12.30 17.73 2.16
C PRO A 171 -12.27 16.42 2.94
N LYS A 172 -12.91 16.38 4.13
CA LYS A 172 -13.03 15.14 4.91
C LYS A 172 -13.80 14.10 4.08
N PRO A 173 -13.21 12.95 3.78
CA PRO A 173 -13.84 11.95 2.92
C PRO A 173 -14.91 11.14 3.62
N THR A 174 -15.83 10.62 2.80
CA THR A 174 -16.70 9.50 3.16
C THR A 174 -15.94 8.19 2.81
N VAL A 175 -15.88 7.26 3.74
CA VAL A 175 -15.31 5.95 3.46
C VAL A 175 -16.16 5.20 2.44
N ASN A 176 -15.53 4.47 1.53
CA ASN A 176 -16.24 3.53 0.66
C ASN A 176 -16.76 2.35 1.51
N PRO A 177 -18.07 2.11 1.58
CA PRO A 177 -18.64 1.00 2.38
C PRO A 177 -18.07 -0.37 1.98
N MET A 178 -17.71 -0.58 0.70
CA MET A 178 -17.10 -1.82 0.24
C MET A 178 -15.72 -2.06 0.89
N ALA A 179 -14.97 -1.00 1.20
CA ALA A 179 -13.68 -1.14 1.87
C ALA A 179 -13.86 -1.61 3.33
N VAL A 180 -14.83 -1.05 4.04
CA VAL A 180 -15.19 -1.49 5.41
C VAL A 180 -15.65 -2.95 5.39
N GLN A 181 -16.56 -3.29 4.49
CA GLN A 181 -17.06 -4.65 4.35
C GLN A 181 -15.93 -5.65 4.02
N ALA A 182 -15.00 -5.28 3.13
CA ALA A 182 -13.87 -6.13 2.77
C ALA A 182 -12.95 -6.41 3.97
N ILE A 183 -12.71 -5.42 4.84
CA ILE A 183 -11.95 -5.59 6.09
C ILE A 183 -12.68 -6.53 7.07
N GLU A 184 -13.99 -6.30 7.26
CA GLU A 184 -14.79 -7.05 8.23
C GLU A 184 -15.08 -8.49 7.80
N GLN A 185 -15.05 -8.79 6.51
CA GLN A 185 -15.31 -10.13 5.96
C GLN A 185 -14.03 -10.91 5.60
N ALA A 186 -12.87 -10.31 5.77
CA ALA A 186 -11.61 -10.97 5.51
C ALA A 186 -11.29 -12.03 6.57
N ASP A 187 -10.51 -13.02 6.18
CA ASP A 187 -9.81 -13.93 7.10
C ASP A 187 -8.46 -13.33 7.51
N VAL A 188 -7.83 -12.59 6.58
CA VAL A 188 -6.58 -11.88 6.79
C VAL A 188 -6.70 -10.45 6.26
N VAL A 189 -6.30 -9.47 7.06
CA VAL A 189 -6.05 -8.10 6.60
C VAL A 189 -4.55 -7.88 6.53
N LEU A 190 -4.03 -7.63 5.32
CA LEU A 190 -2.62 -7.43 5.08
C LEU A 190 -2.35 -5.96 4.75
N ILE A 191 -1.68 -5.24 5.66
CA ILE A 191 -1.21 -3.89 5.42
C ILE A 191 0.12 -4.00 4.69
N ALA A 192 0.09 -3.68 3.39
CA ALA A 192 1.25 -3.78 2.51
C ALA A 192 2.34 -2.76 2.89
N PRO A 193 3.61 -3.03 2.54
CA PRO A 193 4.65 -2.03 2.72
C PRO A 193 4.37 -0.81 1.83
N GLY A 194 4.60 0.38 2.36
CA GLY A 194 4.36 1.63 1.66
C GLY A 194 4.91 2.82 2.43
N ASP A 195 4.91 3.98 1.80
CA ASP A 195 5.28 5.21 2.48
C ASP A 195 4.28 5.50 3.60
N LEU A 196 4.79 5.74 4.83
CA LEU A 196 3.94 5.92 6.00
C LEU A 196 3.00 7.12 5.87
N TYR A 197 3.52 8.23 5.32
CA TYR A 197 2.80 9.52 5.33
C TYR A 197 2.03 9.79 4.04
N THR A 198 2.44 9.20 2.93
CA THR A 198 1.86 9.48 1.61
C THR A 198 1.08 8.31 1.00
N SER A 199 1.32 7.07 1.46
CA SER A 199 0.60 5.90 0.96
C SER A 199 -0.31 5.26 2.00
N LEU A 200 0.21 4.91 3.19
CA LEU A 200 -0.54 4.17 4.21
C LEU A 200 -1.35 5.09 5.13
N GLY A 201 -0.73 6.17 5.61
CA GLY A 201 -1.40 7.13 6.48
C GLY A 201 -2.69 7.71 5.89
N PRO A 202 -2.70 8.17 4.62
CA PRO A 202 -3.93 8.67 3.98
C PRO A 202 -5.08 7.69 3.96
N LEU A 203 -4.81 6.39 3.84
CA LEU A 203 -5.80 5.32 3.92
C LEU A 203 -6.36 5.19 5.34
N LEU A 204 -5.46 5.10 6.32
CA LEU A 204 -5.80 4.79 7.70
C LEU A 204 -6.52 5.94 8.42
N VAL A 205 -6.30 7.19 8.01
CA VAL A 205 -6.99 8.37 8.58
C VAL A 205 -8.41 8.59 8.04
N ILE A 206 -8.88 7.76 7.09
CA ILE A 206 -10.28 7.80 6.66
C ILE A 206 -11.15 7.24 7.78
N ASP A 207 -12.09 8.04 8.27
CA ASP A 207 -13.03 7.60 9.30
C ASP A 207 -13.76 6.33 8.87
N GLY A 208 -13.74 5.30 9.70
CA GLY A 208 -14.33 3.97 9.43
C GLY A 208 -13.30 2.89 9.06
N ILE A 209 -12.17 3.23 8.42
CA ILE A 209 -11.12 2.23 8.14
C ILE A 209 -10.47 1.74 9.44
N GLY A 210 -9.98 2.65 10.28
CA GLY A 210 -9.39 2.29 11.57
C GLY A 210 -10.38 1.60 12.51
N ASP A 211 -11.66 2.01 12.46
CA ASP A 211 -12.72 1.36 13.22
C ASP A 211 -12.97 -0.09 12.74
N ALA A 212 -12.98 -0.33 11.44
CA ALA A 212 -13.11 -1.66 10.87
C ALA A 212 -11.92 -2.55 11.26
N LEU A 213 -10.69 -2.01 11.20
CA LEU A 213 -9.48 -2.72 11.63
C LEU A 213 -9.49 -3.13 13.10
N ARG A 214 -10.06 -2.30 13.98
CA ARG A 214 -10.17 -2.62 15.42
C ARG A 214 -11.31 -3.57 15.76
N ARG A 215 -12.29 -3.72 14.87
CA ARG A 215 -13.48 -4.58 15.11
C ARG A 215 -13.43 -5.90 14.36
N THR A 216 -12.56 -6.02 13.35
CA THR A 216 -12.47 -7.24 12.55
C THR A 216 -11.99 -8.43 13.38
N ASP A 217 -12.54 -9.61 13.09
CA ASP A 217 -12.03 -10.90 13.59
C ASP A 217 -10.90 -11.46 12.69
N ALA A 218 -10.56 -10.78 11.61
CA ALA A 218 -9.47 -11.16 10.72
C ALA A 218 -8.11 -11.05 11.43
N MET A 219 -7.17 -11.91 11.06
CA MET A 219 -5.76 -11.75 11.42
C MET A 219 -5.18 -10.51 10.73
N VAL A 220 -4.78 -9.49 11.48
CA VAL A 220 -4.20 -8.25 10.92
C VAL A 220 -2.68 -8.32 10.91
N VAL A 221 -2.11 -8.29 9.72
CA VAL A 221 -0.67 -8.39 9.48
C VAL A 221 -0.14 -7.09 8.86
N TYR A 222 0.88 -6.49 9.45
CA TYR A 222 1.61 -5.38 8.86
C TYR A 222 2.96 -5.84 8.32
N VAL A 223 3.25 -5.54 7.07
CA VAL A 223 4.56 -5.76 6.44
C VAL A 223 5.38 -4.49 6.52
N CYS A 224 6.39 -4.49 7.38
CA CYS A 224 7.23 -3.32 7.61
C CYS A 224 8.11 -2.99 6.40
N ASN A 225 8.35 -1.72 6.15
CA ASN A 225 9.24 -1.23 5.10
C ASN A 225 10.65 -1.81 5.26
N LEU A 226 11.32 -2.10 4.15
CA LEU A 226 12.71 -2.60 4.14
C LEU A 226 13.71 -1.51 4.53
N VAL A 227 13.44 -0.28 4.09
CA VAL A 227 14.35 0.86 4.26
C VAL A 227 13.62 2.09 4.79
N THR A 228 14.36 2.94 5.47
CA THR A 228 13.91 4.26 5.90
C THR A 228 13.83 5.20 4.69
N LYS A 229 13.04 6.27 4.82
CA LYS A 229 12.97 7.36 3.85
C LYS A 229 13.73 8.57 4.36
N ASP A 230 14.70 9.07 3.56
CA ASP A 230 15.52 10.21 3.93
C ASP A 230 14.66 11.46 4.22
N GLY A 231 14.97 12.14 5.30
CA GLY A 231 14.26 13.33 5.75
C GLY A 231 12.88 13.07 6.37
N GLN A 232 12.43 11.82 6.46
CA GLN A 232 11.10 11.48 7.00
C GLN A 232 11.18 10.41 8.10
N THR A 233 11.79 9.25 7.84
CA THR A 233 11.82 8.11 8.76
C THR A 233 13.25 7.62 9.06
N ASN A 234 14.25 8.51 9.00
CA ASN A 234 15.66 8.15 9.05
C ASN A 234 16.06 7.21 10.19
N GLU A 235 15.51 7.39 11.37
CA GLU A 235 15.86 6.60 12.56
C GLU A 235 14.72 5.68 13.03
N PHE A 236 13.69 5.52 12.21
CA PHE A 236 12.58 4.67 12.58
C PHE A 236 13.00 3.21 12.62
N THR A 237 12.60 2.56 13.70
CA THR A 237 12.69 1.11 13.87
C THR A 237 11.40 0.44 13.40
N VAL A 238 11.38 -0.89 13.39
CA VAL A 238 10.17 -1.68 13.08
C VAL A 238 9.01 -1.27 14.01
N THR A 239 9.29 -1.08 15.31
CA THR A 239 8.28 -0.64 16.28
C THR A 239 7.79 0.77 16.03
N ASP A 240 8.65 1.68 15.56
CA ASP A 240 8.22 3.05 15.23
C ASP A 240 7.29 3.05 14.00
N HIS A 241 7.58 2.22 12.98
CA HIS A 241 6.69 2.07 11.83
C HIS A 241 5.33 1.50 12.23
N ALA A 242 5.29 0.42 13.02
CA ALA A 242 4.05 -0.18 13.49
C ALA A 242 3.24 0.80 14.34
N ALA A 243 3.90 1.56 15.23
CA ALA A 243 3.25 2.57 16.05
C ALA A 243 2.59 3.70 15.21
N GLU A 244 3.22 4.12 14.10
CA GLU A 244 2.62 5.11 13.20
C GLU A 244 1.39 4.55 12.47
N ILE A 245 1.44 3.30 12.02
CA ILE A 245 0.29 2.61 11.42
C ILE A 245 -0.89 2.60 12.39
N GLU A 246 -0.68 2.19 13.63
CA GLU A 246 -1.73 2.17 14.65
C GLU A 246 -2.18 3.56 15.08
N ARG A 247 -1.27 4.53 15.13
CA ARG A 247 -1.61 5.92 15.42
C ARG A 247 -2.57 6.49 14.37
N PHE A 248 -2.34 6.24 13.09
CA PHE A 248 -3.24 6.66 12.01
C PHE A 248 -4.57 5.92 12.02
N GLY A 249 -4.57 4.63 12.36
CA GLY A 249 -5.80 3.84 12.52
C GLY A 249 -6.55 4.09 13.84
N GLY A 250 -5.99 4.94 14.73
CA GLY A 250 -6.66 5.39 15.97
C GLY A 250 -6.64 4.40 17.12
N GLY A 251 -5.71 3.44 17.14
CA GLY A 251 -5.50 2.49 18.24
C GLY A 251 -4.86 1.20 17.80
N SER A 252 -4.67 0.28 18.74
CA SER A 252 -4.05 -1.02 18.47
C SER A 252 -5.00 -1.96 17.73
N PHE A 253 -4.50 -2.58 16.68
CA PHE A 253 -5.23 -3.53 15.85
C PHE A 253 -4.31 -4.54 15.13
N ILE A 254 -2.98 -4.39 15.22
CA ILE A 254 -2.03 -5.28 14.57
C ILE A 254 -1.86 -6.54 15.41
N ASP A 255 -1.97 -7.72 14.79
CA ASP A 255 -1.66 -9.00 15.43
C ASP A 255 -0.23 -9.45 15.12
N TYR A 256 0.24 -9.21 13.89
CA TYR A 256 1.59 -9.58 13.46
C TYR A 256 2.30 -8.47 12.70
N VAL A 257 3.60 -8.31 12.98
CA VAL A 257 4.49 -7.45 12.19
C VAL A 257 5.56 -8.31 11.52
N ILE A 258 5.53 -8.38 10.20
CA ILE A 258 6.57 -9.05 9.39
C ILE A 258 7.65 -8.01 9.07
N TYR A 259 8.92 -8.34 9.34
CA TYR A 259 10.04 -7.45 9.07
C TYR A 259 11.26 -8.19 8.56
N ASN A 260 12.05 -7.53 7.73
CA ASN A 260 13.28 -8.10 7.19
C ASN A 260 14.41 -8.03 8.22
N ASN A 261 15.08 -9.16 8.45
CA ASN A 261 16.29 -9.24 9.29
C ASN A 261 17.57 -9.61 8.49
N GLN A 262 17.44 -9.79 7.18
CA GLN A 262 18.57 -10.05 6.29
C GLN A 262 19.33 -8.76 6.00
N GLN A 263 20.65 -8.82 6.07
CA GLN A 263 21.50 -7.71 5.62
C GLN A 263 21.61 -7.72 4.09
N PRO A 264 21.54 -6.56 3.44
CA PRO A 264 21.78 -6.46 2.01
C PRO A 264 23.23 -6.80 1.68
N ASP A 265 23.52 -7.19 0.46
CA ASP A 265 24.90 -7.29 0.00
C ASP A 265 25.63 -5.93 0.01
N ILE A 266 26.97 -5.97 -0.12
CA ILE A 266 27.81 -4.77 0.00
C ILE A 266 27.48 -3.73 -1.09
N GLN A 267 27.15 -4.16 -2.30
CA GLN A 267 26.87 -3.26 -3.42
C GLN A 267 25.54 -2.54 -3.19
N LEU A 268 24.56 -3.28 -2.76
CA LEU A 268 23.22 -2.80 -2.45
C LEU A 268 23.24 -1.85 -1.23
N ALA A 269 23.98 -2.22 -0.17
CA ALA A 269 24.19 -1.35 0.99
C ALA A 269 24.86 -0.02 0.62
N ALA A 270 25.89 -0.06 -0.26
CA ALA A 270 26.55 1.14 -0.74
C ALA A 270 25.64 2.06 -1.56
N ARG A 271 24.73 1.48 -2.35
CA ARG A 271 23.74 2.23 -3.13
C ARG A 271 22.74 2.94 -2.21
N TYR A 272 22.18 2.24 -1.22
CA TYR A 272 21.26 2.84 -0.25
C TYR A 272 21.93 3.96 0.57
N LYS A 273 23.18 3.77 0.94
CA LYS A 273 23.92 4.82 1.63
C LYS A 273 24.03 6.11 0.80
N LYS A 274 24.13 6.02 -0.53
CA LYS A 274 24.11 7.20 -1.43
C LYS A 274 22.76 7.90 -1.41
N GLU A 275 21.68 7.14 -1.31
CA GLU A 275 20.30 7.63 -1.24
C GLU A 275 19.90 8.03 0.21
N LYS A 276 20.83 7.92 1.17
CA LYS A 276 20.59 8.13 2.61
C LYS A 276 19.43 7.31 3.15
N ALA A 277 19.10 6.21 2.50
CA ALA A 277 18.17 5.22 2.95
C ALA A 277 18.91 4.11 3.70
N PHE A 278 18.36 3.63 4.80
CA PHE A 278 18.97 2.62 5.65
C PHE A 278 17.97 1.50 5.91
N ILE A 279 18.47 0.27 6.05
CA ILE A 279 17.62 -0.85 6.47
C ILE A 279 16.94 -0.51 7.79
N VAL A 280 15.64 -0.73 7.84
CA VAL A 280 14.85 -0.53 9.06
C VAL A 280 15.33 -1.50 10.14
N LYS A 281 15.74 -0.96 11.27
CA LYS A 281 16.30 -1.75 12.37
C LYS A 281 15.21 -2.39 13.21
N ALA A 282 15.38 -3.68 13.53
CA ALA A 282 14.57 -4.36 14.51
C ALA A 282 15.08 -4.08 15.93
N ASP A 283 14.32 -3.35 16.72
CA ASP A 283 14.59 -3.16 18.14
C ASP A 283 13.99 -4.34 18.92
N LYS A 284 14.82 -5.37 19.15
CA LYS A 284 14.38 -6.62 19.76
C LYS A 284 13.78 -6.42 21.18
N GLU A 285 14.28 -5.45 21.93
CA GLU A 285 13.75 -5.17 23.26
C GLU A 285 12.35 -4.55 23.20
N LYS A 286 12.11 -3.61 22.28
CA LYS A 286 10.79 -3.02 22.09
C LYS A 286 9.82 -4.04 21.46
N LEU A 287 10.27 -4.80 20.47
CA LEU A 287 9.48 -5.84 19.83
C LEU A 287 9.00 -6.90 20.81
N SER A 288 9.84 -7.31 21.77
CA SER A 288 9.44 -8.30 22.80
C SER A 288 8.41 -7.80 23.81
N LYS A 289 8.19 -6.48 23.86
CA LYS A 289 7.20 -5.83 24.75
C LYS A 289 5.96 -5.34 24.01
N ALA A 290 5.95 -5.47 22.67
CA ALA A 290 4.81 -5.09 21.83
C ALA A 290 3.60 -5.99 22.11
N HIS A 291 2.39 -5.48 21.82
CA HIS A 291 1.16 -6.29 21.97
C HIS A 291 0.97 -7.26 20.80
N TYR A 292 1.65 -7.03 19.68
CA TYR A 292 1.65 -7.89 18.49
C TYR A 292 2.83 -8.87 18.49
N GLU A 293 2.72 -9.96 17.75
CA GLU A 293 3.84 -10.86 17.49
C GLU A 293 4.70 -10.31 16.33
N SER A 294 6.03 -10.41 16.44
CA SER A 294 6.96 -9.94 15.42
C SER A 294 7.68 -11.10 14.74
N VAL A 295 7.64 -11.14 13.40
CA VAL A 295 8.19 -12.21 12.57
C VAL A 295 9.31 -11.66 11.71
N GLY A 296 10.54 -11.99 12.08
CA GLY A 296 11.74 -11.60 11.33
C GLY A 296 12.19 -12.70 10.38
N GLY A 297 12.43 -12.34 9.10
CA GLY A 297 12.84 -13.28 8.07
C GLY A 297 13.69 -12.67 6.97
N SER A 298 14.04 -13.46 5.97
CA SER A 298 14.76 -13.03 4.77
C SER A 298 13.77 -12.56 3.72
N PHE A 299 13.36 -11.29 3.81
CA PHE A 299 12.35 -10.70 2.96
C PHE A 299 12.91 -9.72 1.92
N LEU A 300 14.23 -9.69 1.72
CA LEU A 300 14.83 -8.94 0.62
C LEU A 300 14.59 -9.70 -0.69
N GLY A 301 13.93 -9.05 -1.63
CA GLY A 301 13.78 -9.52 -3.01
C GLY A 301 14.99 -9.15 -3.87
N HIS A 302 14.93 -9.55 -5.13
CA HIS A 302 15.95 -9.19 -6.11
C HIS A 302 15.90 -7.70 -6.45
N ILE A 303 17.06 -7.14 -6.81
CA ILE A 303 17.15 -5.79 -7.37
C ILE A 303 16.38 -5.80 -8.69
N VAL A 304 15.39 -4.94 -8.82
CA VAL A 304 14.74 -4.72 -10.10
C VAL A 304 15.72 -3.91 -10.96
N GLU A 305 16.38 -4.56 -11.89
CA GLU A 305 17.09 -3.86 -12.95
C GLU A 305 16.05 -3.10 -13.79
N HIS A 306 16.31 -1.82 -14.08
CA HIS A 306 15.45 -1.04 -14.94
C HIS A 306 15.39 -1.72 -16.30
N GLU A 307 14.26 -2.28 -16.67
CA GLU A 307 13.99 -2.54 -18.08
C GLU A 307 13.93 -1.18 -18.80
N VAL A 308 14.57 -1.09 -19.98
CA VAL A 308 14.59 0.10 -20.81
C VAL A 308 13.13 0.45 -21.15
N GLY A 309 12.64 1.56 -20.59
CA GLY A 309 11.25 2.01 -20.70
C GLY A 309 10.52 2.23 -19.36
N ASP A 310 11.05 1.72 -18.25
CA ASP A 310 10.52 2.02 -16.91
C ASP A 310 11.07 3.37 -16.42
N ASN A 311 10.35 4.45 -16.72
CA ASN A 311 10.54 5.74 -16.05
C ASN A 311 9.98 5.66 -14.62
N ILE A 312 10.53 4.74 -13.82
CA ILE A 312 10.35 4.78 -12.37
C ILE A 312 11.12 6.00 -11.89
N PRO A 313 10.50 6.97 -11.20
CA PRO A 313 11.23 8.11 -10.67
C PRO A 313 12.45 7.61 -9.88
N ALA A 314 13.60 8.26 -10.05
CA ALA A 314 14.86 7.92 -9.38
C ALA A 314 14.76 7.89 -7.84
N THR A 315 13.65 8.34 -7.28
CA THR A 315 13.31 8.38 -5.86
C THR A 315 12.70 7.08 -5.32
N ARG A 316 12.33 6.10 -6.17
CA ARG A 316 11.74 4.84 -5.70
C ARG A 316 12.83 3.83 -5.34
N SER A 317 12.68 3.22 -4.17
CA SER A 317 13.59 2.15 -3.71
C SER A 317 13.68 1.02 -4.73
N LEU A 318 14.91 0.63 -5.05
CA LEU A 318 15.22 -0.44 -5.99
C LEU A 318 15.11 -1.83 -5.37
N ILE A 319 15.13 -1.92 -4.04
CA ILE A 319 14.88 -3.18 -3.34
C ILE A 319 13.37 -3.35 -3.21
N ARG A 320 12.91 -4.49 -3.66
CA ARG A 320 11.55 -4.98 -3.43
C ARG A 320 11.57 -6.00 -2.31
N HIS A 321 10.45 -6.17 -1.66
CA HIS A 321 10.24 -7.33 -0.82
C HIS A 321 10.24 -8.61 -1.67
N ASN A 322 10.72 -9.70 -1.08
CA ASN A 322 10.45 -11.04 -1.61
C ASN A 322 8.98 -11.35 -1.32
N ALA A 323 8.13 -11.13 -2.32
CA ALA A 323 6.68 -11.25 -2.18
C ALA A 323 6.24 -12.68 -1.87
N ASP A 324 6.89 -13.68 -2.49
CA ASP A 324 6.58 -15.08 -2.27
C ASP A 324 6.87 -15.46 -0.80
N ALA A 325 8.06 -15.10 -0.29
CA ALA A 325 8.41 -15.37 1.10
C ALA A 325 7.46 -14.67 2.11
N ILE A 326 6.98 -13.47 1.80
CA ILE A 326 5.99 -12.78 2.64
C ILE A 326 4.66 -13.52 2.58
N THR A 327 4.19 -13.86 1.39
CA THR A 327 2.89 -14.54 1.20
C THR A 327 2.89 -15.91 1.88
N ASP A 328 3.96 -16.70 1.71
CA ASP A 328 4.12 -17.98 2.40
C ASP A 328 4.08 -17.80 3.92
N THR A 329 4.80 -16.79 4.44
CA THR A 329 4.78 -16.47 5.89
C THR A 329 3.38 -16.10 6.38
N VAL A 330 2.64 -15.30 5.62
CA VAL A 330 1.25 -14.91 5.99
C VAL A 330 0.34 -16.13 6.04
N ILE A 331 0.45 -17.05 5.07
CA ILE A 331 -0.34 -18.30 5.05
C ILE A 331 0.01 -19.18 6.25
N GLU A 332 1.30 -19.38 6.56
CA GLU A 332 1.74 -20.15 7.73
C GLU A 332 1.26 -19.54 9.06
N LEU A 333 1.28 -18.21 9.15
CA LEU A 333 0.75 -17.49 10.33
C LEU A 333 -0.75 -17.71 10.46
N TYR A 334 -1.50 -17.61 9.36
CA TYR A 334 -2.94 -17.85 9.38
C TYR A 334 -3.28 -19.30 9.77
N ASP A 335 -2.56 -20.30 9.25
CA ASP A 335 -2.73 -21.71 9.65
C ASP A 335 -2.49 -21.92 11.16
N THR A 336 -1.59 -21.13 11.74
CA THR A 336 -1.31 -21.16 13.18
C THR A 336 -2.39 -20.42 13.97
N TRP A 337 -2.86 -19.29 13.44
CA TRP A 337 -3.91 -18.45 14.01
C TRP A 337 -5.21 -19.22 14.21
N ILE A 338 -5.71 -19.89 13.16
CA ILE A 338 -6.96 -20.68 13.24
C ILE A 338 -6.88 -21.86 14.19
N LYS A 339 -5.67 -22.41 14.46
CA LYS A 339 -5.47 -23.50 15.43
C LYS A 339 -5.49 -23.01 16.87
N ARG A 340 -5.10 -21.75 17.12
CA ARG A 340 -5.11 -21.14 18.46
C ARG A 340 -6.50 -20.69 18.86
N GLU A 341 -7.36 -20.33 17.92
CA GLU A 341 -8.71 -19.84 18.16
C GLU A 341 -9.78 -20.70 17.43
N PRO A 342 -10.00 -21.96 17.84
CA PRO A 342 -10.91 -22.86 17.11
C PRO A 342 -12.41 -22.53 17.26
N SER A 343 -12.79 -21.36 17.83
CA SER A 343 -14.19 -21.00 18.14
C SER A 343 -14.49 -19.50 18.10
N ARG A 344 -13.92 -18.77 17.15
CA ARG A 344 -14.47 -17.45 16.76
C ARG A 344 -15.35 -17.53 15.54
#